data_d4d383bdf38a33b9f0902974956db865
#
_entry.id   d4d383bdf38a33b9f0902974956db865
#
_cell.length_a   1.000
_cell.length_b   1.000
_cell.length_c   1.000
_cell.angle_alpha   90.00
_cell.angle_beta   90.00
_cell.angle_gamma   90.00
#
_symmetry.space_group_name_H-M   'P 1'
#
loop_
_entity.id
_entity.type
_entity.pdbx_description
1 polymer ?
#
loop_
_entity_poly.entity_id
_entity_poly.type
_entity_poly.pdbx_seq_one_letter_code
_entity_poly.pdbx_strand_id
1 'polypeptide(L)'
;MTFEKENLYLGFDLSTQQLKVIVTNERLQAVKTYHVEFDNVYKEKYHIKKGVRSNPTSGEILSPVHMWLEAIDYVFGQMKQDGFPFNQVRGMSGSGMQHGSIYWSKAAGEKLLSMVSSATLSEALDGAFAWDLSPNWQDHSTGQQIKDFEKVAGGPDGLALRTGSRAHYRFTGLQIRKLAVSSESNVYKQTERISLVSSFLASVLLGQITTIEEADACGMNVYNIAESAYDEELLAVAAGVHPQLDGASEKESQSGVEELKRKLGEINPVSYESLGKISPYFVEKYGFPKDANIYSFTGDNLATIISLPLNQNDVLVSLGTSTTVLLVTENYSPSSQYHLFKHPTMKNAYMGMICYCNGALARENVRNDLNEKYHVDHDSWEKFNELLDKSQDFDKKLGIYFPLGEIVPNAAAQFKRCLLTPEGAVKEVEEWPIENDVTSIVESQTISCRMRAGPMLASSEDVRGKEEEDTQLRKLYNDLTAQFGDIYTDGKQQTFYSLTSRPHQIYFVGGASRNKSIIRKMGSIMGATNGNYQVEIPNACALGGAFKASWSYECEKQGTWLDFNTYLNKNFDFGEVEKIDVDDKWANYFPAMGMLAKMESSLKHD
;
A
#
# COMPACT_ATOMS: atom_id res chain seq x y z
N MET A 1 19.64 -27.66 10.71
CA MET A 1 19.56 -26.55 11.70
C MET A 1 18.77 -27.07 12.89
N THR A 2 19.22 -26.87 14.10
CA THR A 2 18.44 -27.22 15.30
C THR A 2 17.68 -25.96 15.71
N PHE A 3 16.36 -25.99 15.65
CA PHE A 3 15.54 -24.93 16.21
C PHE A 3 15.61 -24.99 17.75
N GLU A 4 15.79 -23.86 18.39
CA GLU A 4 15.69 -23.77 19.86
C GLU A 4 14.26 -24.05 20.31
N LYS A 5 14.08 -24.50 21.56
CA LYS A 5 12.73 -24.73 22.11
C LYS A 5 12.15 -23.42 22.59
N GLU A 6 11.46 -22.71 21.71
CA GLU A 6 10.82 -21.41 21.98
C GLU A 6 9.50 -21.28 21.20
N ASN A 7 8.67 -20.30 21.54
CA ASN A 7 7.47 -20.02 20.76
C ASN A 7 7.84 -19.38 19.42
N LEU A 8 7.22 -19.86 18.35
CA LEU A 8 7.43 -19.38 17.00
C LEU A 8 6.15 -18.73 16.45
N TYR A 9 6.34 -17.75 15.60
CA TYR A 9 5.28 -17.02 14.93
C TYR A 9 5.53 -17.03 13.44
N LEU A 10 4.46 -17.21 12.65
CA LEU A 10 4.56 -17.21 11.19
C LEU A 10 3.95 -15.94 10.62
N GLY A 11 4.70 -15.29 9.77
CA GLY A 11 4.23 -14.17 8.95
C GLY A 11 4.18 -14.55 7.48
N PHE A 12 3.03 -14.36 6.85
CA PHE A 12 2.79 -14.68 5.45
C PHE A 12 2.84 -13.41 4.60
N ASP A 13 3.29 -13.58 3.36
CA ASP A 13 3.17 -12.58 2.30
C ASP A 13 2.77 -13.29 1.01
N LEU A 14 1.48 -13.19 0.65
CA LEU A 14 0.97 -13.64 -0.63
C LEU A 14 0.95 -12.47 -1.61
N SER A 15 2.05 -12.30 -2.31
CA SER A 15 2.23 -11.28 -3.32
C SER A 15 1.91 -11.80 -4.73
N THR A 16 2.02 -10.94 -5.75
CA THR A 16 1.67 -11.29 -7.13
C THR A 16 2.49 -12.46 -7.68
N GLN A 17 3.79 -12.54 -7.36
CA GLN A 17 4.72 -13.48 -7.98
C GLN A 17 5.16 -14.62 -7.06
N GLN A 18 4.83 -14.56 -5.76
CA GLN A 18 5.33 -15.52 -4.79
C GLN A 18 4.48 -15.58 -3.53
N LEU A 19 4.59 -16.69 -2.83
CA LEU A 19 4.21 -16.83 -1.43
C LEU A 19 5.48 -16.92 -0.59
N LYS A 20 5.58 -16.09 0.45
CA LYS A 20 6.62 -16.17 1.47
C LYS A 20 6.02 -16.47 2.83
N VAL A 21 6.76 -17.24 3.63
CA VAL A 21 6.46 -17.44 5.06
C VAL A 21 7.75 -17.21 5.83
N ILE A 22 7.73 -16.19 6.69
CA ILE A 22 8.82 -15.91 7.61
C ILE A 22 8.51 -16.48 8.99
N VAL A 23 9.51 -17.07 9.61
CA VAL A 23 9.45 -17.57 10.97
C VAL A 23 10.17 -16.60 11.88
N THR A 24 9.50 -16.11 12.91
CA THR A 24 10.13 -15.31 13.97
C THR A 24 10.00 -16.01 15.32
N ASN A 25 10.92 -15.72 16.23
CA ASN A 25 10.89 -16.17 17.61
C ASN A 25 10.26 -15.11 18.54
N GLU A 26 10.20 -15.38 19.84
CA GLU A 26 9.67 -14.47 20.88
C GLU A 26 10.43 -13.13 20.97
N ARG A 27 11.67 -13.09 20.47
CA ARG A 27 12.50 -11.90 20.41
C ARG A 27 12.38 -11.14 19.10
N LEU A 28 11.35 -11.43 18.30
CA LEU A 28 11.09 -10.83 16.99
C LEU A 28 12.20 -11.06 15.95
N GLN A 29 13.13 -11.98 16.21
CA GLN A 29 14.21 -12.28 15.29
C GLN A 29 13.71 -13.21 14.18
N ALA A 30 14.02 -12.90 12.94
CA ALA A 30 13.78 -13.78 11.81
C ALA A 30 14.70 -15.01 11.91
N VAL A 31 14.09 -16.18 12.12
CA VAL A 31 14.80 -17.46 12.24
C VAL A 31 15.01 -18.08 10.88
N LYS A 32 13.99 -18.07 10.04
CA LYS A 32 14.04 -18.64 8.69
C LYS A 32 12.93 -18.07 7.80
N THR A 33 13.20 -18.06 6.49
CA THR A 33 12.22 -17.70 5.47
C THR A 33 12.06 -18.85 4.49
N TYR A 34 10.81 -19.19 4.17
CA TYR A 34 10.43 -20.14 3.13
C TYR A 34 9.65 -19.39 2.06
N HIS A 35 9.80 -19.79 0.82
CA HIS A 35 9.08 -19.15 -0.28
C HIS A 35 8.92 -20.06 -1.49
N VAL A 36 7.98 -19.71 -2.33
CA VAL A 36 7.81 -20.25 -3.67
C VAL A 36 7.53 -19.14 -4.67
N GLU A 37 8.32 -19.06 -5.72
CA GLU A 37 8.09 -18.18 -6.86
C GLU A 37 7.19 -18.90 -7.86
N PHE A 38 6.06 -18.29 -8.21
CA PHE A 38 5.00 -18.94 -8.99
C PHE A 38 5.45 -19.29 -10.41
N ASP A 39 6.17 -18.39 -11.09
CA ASP A 39 6.64 -18.65 -12.45
C ASP A 39 7.63 -19.83 -12.52
N ASN A 40 8.40 -20.07 -11.45
CA ASN A 40 9.36 -21.17 -11.42
C ASN A 40 8.68 -22.55 -11.28
N VAL A 41 7.53 -22.61 -10.61
CA VAL A 41 6.86 -23.88 -10.28
C VAL A 41 5.56 -24.07 -11.06
N TYR A 42 4.81 -23.02 -11.30
CA TYR A 42 3.42 -23.09 -11.75
C TYR A 42 3.15 -22.49 -13.13
N LYS A 43 4.16 -21.90 -13.78
CA LYS A 43 4.02 -21.16 -15.05
C LYS A 43 3.24 -21.95 -16.11
N GLU A 44 3.66 -23.17 -16.38
CA GLU A 44 3.04 -24.00 -17.43
C GLU A 44 1.65 -24.49 -17.00
N LYS A 45 1.50 -24.91 -15.72
CA LYS A 45 0.24 -25.46 -15.20
C LYS A 45 -0.89 -24.43 -15.23
N TYR A 46 -0.59 -23.20 -14.84
CA TYR A 46 -1.59 -22.14 -14.73
C TYR A 46 -1.53 -21.11 -15.87
N HIS A 47 -0.65 -21.30 -16.85
CA HIS A 47 -0.46 -20.36 -17.99
C HIS A 47 -0.26 -18.91 -17.52
N ILE A 48 0.64 -18.74 -16.56
CA ILE A 48 0.97 -17.44 -15.97
C ILE A 48 2.27 -16.87 -16.51
N LYS A 49 2.40 -15.55 -16.40
CA LYS A 49 3.66 -14.81 -16.57
C LYS A 49 3.73 -13.75 -15.49
N LYS A 50 4.82 -13.76 -14.71
CA LYS A 50 4.96 -12.90 -13.52
C LYS A 50 3.81 -13.09 -12.52
N GLY A 51 3.38 -14.35 -12.32
CA GLY A 51 2.34 -14.74 -11.38
C GLY A 51 0.89 -14.51 -11.82
N VAL A 52 0.64 -13.99 -13.02
CA VAL A 52 -0.69 -13.59 -13.49
C VAL A 52 -1.00 -14.06 -14.91
N ARG A 53 -2.29 -14.11 -15.24
CA ARG A 53 -2.83 -14.17 -16.59
C ARG A 53 -3.24 -12.76 -17.01
N SER A 54 -2.78 -12.30 -18.16
CA SER A 54 -3.08 -10.96 -18.68
C SER A 54 -3.83 -11.04 -19.99
N ASN A 55 -4.84 -10.21 -20.14
CA ASN A 55 -5.54 -9.98 -21.41
C ASN A 55 -5.30 -8.53 -21.87
N PRO A 56 -4.39 -8.29 -22.82
CA PRO A 56 -4.07 -6.94 -23.28
C PRO A 56 -5.25 -6.19 -23.92
N THR A 57 -6.23 -6.92 -24.44
CA THR A 57 -7.39 -6.32 -25.13
C THR A 57 -8.40 -5.76 -24.14
N SER A 58 -8.68 -6.49 -23.05
CA SER A 58 -9.63 -6.06 -22.02
C SER A 58 -8.97 -5.30 -20.86
N GLY A 59 -7.66 -5.38 -20.71
CA GLY A 59 -6.94 -4.85 -19.55
C GLY A 59 -7.05 -5.72 -18.30
N GLU A 60 -7.64 -6.91 -18.42
CA GLU A 60 -7.77 -7.85 -17.29
C GLU A 60 -6.44 -8.46 -16.90
N ILE A 61 -6.17 -8.46 -15.60
CA ILE A 61 -5.02 -9.14 -15.01
C ILE A 61 -5.52 -9.95 -13.82
N LEU A 62 -5.38 -11.27 -13.91
CA LEU A 62 -6.02 -12.22 -13.00
C LEU A 62 -5.00 -13.20 -12.44
N SER A 63 -5.15 -13.58 -11.18
CA SER A 63 -4.33 -14.59 -10.50
C SER A 63 -5.15 -15.87 -10.27
N PRO A 64 -4.60 -17.08 -10.56
CA PRO A 64 -5.29 -18.34 -10.29
C PRO A 64 -5.34 -18.65 -8.79
N VAL A 65 -6.53 -18.87 -8.23
CA VAL A 65 -6.72 -19.12 -6.79
C VAL A 65 -6.15 -20.49 -6.37
N HIS A 66 -6.34 -21.52 -7.17
CA HIS A 66 -5.78 -22.85 -6.92
C HIS A 66 -4.25 -22.88 -6.88
N MET A 67 -3.58 -21.99 -7.63
CA MET A 67 -2.14 -21.80 -7.54
C MET A 67 -1.69 -21.38 -6.14
N TRP A 68 -2.45 -20.51 -5.48
CA TRP A 68 -2.15 -20.06 -4.12
C TRP A 68 -2.34 -21.17 -3.10
N LEU A 69 -3.35 -22.04 -3.27
CA LEU A 69 -3.56 -23.23 -2.43
C LEU A 69 -2.38 -24.20 -2.55
N GLU A 70 -1.93 -24.45 -3.76
CA GLU A 70 -0.74 -25.29 -4.00
C GLU A 70 0.54 -24.66 -3.45
N ALA A 71 0.65 -23.34 -3.50
CA ALA A 71 1.79 -22.61 -2.94
C ALA A 71 1.86 -22.76 -1.40
N ILE A 72 0.72 -22.77 -0.71
CA ILE A 72 0.65 -23.02 0.74
C ILE A 72 1.14 -24.45 1.04
N ASP A 73 0.61 -25.46 0.36
CA ASP A 73 1.06 -26.84 0.52
C ASP A 73 2.55 -27.03 0.18
N TYR A 74 3.04 -26.32 -0.84
CA TYR A 74 4.44 -26.37 -1.24
C TYR A 74 5.36 -25.81 -0.13
N VAL A 75 5.05 -24.64 0.39
CA VAL A 75 5.86 -24.00 1.44
C VAL A 75 5.84 -24.84 2.73
N PHE A 76 4.68 -25.31 3.16
CA PHE A 76 4.60 -26.18 4.34
C PHE A 76 5.26 -27.54 4.11
N GLY A 77 5.23 -28.05 2.88
CA GLY A 77 5.99 -29.23 2.48
C GLY A 77 7.51 -29.04 2.62
N GLN A 78 8.04 -27.90 2.17
CA GLN A 78 9.45 -27.52 2.37
C GLN A 78 9.81 -27.43 3.86
N MET A 79 8.95 -26.76 4.66
CA MET A 79 9.14 -26.67 6.11
C MET A 79 9.21 -28.05 6.76
N LYS A 80 8.33 -28.97 6.36
CA LYS A 80 8.30 -30.34 6.88
C LYS A 80 9.56 -31.13 6.48
N GLN A 81 10.04 -30.98 5.24
CA GLN A 81 11.28 -31.60 4.78
C GLN A 81 12.51 -31.10 5.55
N ASP A 82 12.51 -29.84 5.95
CA ASP A 82 13.57 -29.23 6.76
C ASP A 82 13.50 -29.60 8.25
N GLY A 83 12.50 -30.37 8.68
CA GLY A 83 12.30 -30.73 10.07
C GLY A 83 11.83 -29.57 10.93
N PHE A 84 11.07 -28.63 10.36
CA PHE A 84 10.53 -27.48 11.08
C PHE A 84 9.63 -27.93 12.25
N PRO A 85 9.82 -27.33 13.46
CA PRO A 85 9.07 -27.74 14.65
C PRO A 85 7.68 -27.05 14.68
N PHE A 86 6.76 -27.51 13.85
CA PHE A 86 5.40 -26.95 13.76
C PHE A 86 4.69 -26.86 15.12
N ASN A 87 4.97 -27.79 16.04
CA ASN A 87 4.39 -27.82 17.39
C ASN A 87 4.82 -26.65 18.29
N GLN A 88 5.77 -25.85 17.87
CA GLN A 88 6.20 -24.63 18.58
C GLN A 88 5.46 -23.36 18.09
N VAL A 89 4.70 -23.42 17.01
CA VAL A 89 3.97 -22.27 16.46
C VAL A 89 2.80 -21.91 17.38
N ARG A 90 2.72 -20.64 17.77
CA ARG A 90 1.65 -20.11 18.64
C ARG A 90 0.67 -19.20 17.90
N GLY A 91 1.14 -18.50 16.88
CA GLY A 91 0.31 -17.56 16.14
C GLY A 91 0.78 -17.35 14.71
N MET A 92 -0.17 -17.03 13.86
CA MET A 92 0.02 -16.74 12.44
C MET A 92 -0.79 -15.52 12.05
N SER A 93 -0.18 -14.66 11.25
CA SER A 93 -0.81 -13.53 10.57
C SER A 93 -0.03 -13.26 9.29
N GLY A 94 -0.37 -12.21 8.55
CA GLY A 94 0.35 -11.91 7.32
C GLY A 94 -0.35 -10.89 6.45
N SER A 95 0.05 -10.91 5.19
CA SER A 95 -0.50 -10.06 4.15
C SER A 95 -0.94 -10.82 2.92
N GLY A 96 -1.94 -10.28 2.26
CA GLY A 96 -2.26 -10.55 0.87
C GLY A 96 -2.05 -9.30 0.02
N MET A 97 -1.79 -9.47 -1.28
CA MET A 97 -1.78 -8.33 -2.18
C MET A 97 -3.09 -7.55 -2.06
N GLN A 98 -3.00 -6.24 -1.92
CA GLN A 98 -4.19 -5.40 -1.72
C GLN A 98 -5.14 -5.48 -2.90
N HIS A 99 -6.43 -5.24 -2.62
CA HIS A 99 -7.54 -5.09 -3.56
C HIS A 99 -8.00 -6.37 -4.26
N GLY A 100 -7.18 -7.42 -4.37
CA GLY A 100 -7.58 -8.70 -4.95
C GLY A 100 -8.75 -9.33 -4.18
N SER A 101 -9.66 -10.00 -4.89
CA SER A 101 -10.88 -10.58 -4.31
C SER A 101 -11.13 -12.01 -4.78
N ILE A 102 -11.60 -12.83 -3.85
CA ILE A 102 -11.93 -14.23 -4.05
C ILE A 102 -13.43 -14.43 -3.90
N TYR A 103 -14.01 -15.16 -4.83
CA TYR A 103 -15.46 -15.38 -4.95
C TYR A 103 -15.77 -16.83 -4.57
N TRP A 104 -16.22 -17.05 -3.35
CA TRP A 104 -16.55 -18.35 -2.81
C TRP A 104 -17.91 -18.83 -3.30
N SER A 105 -17.99 -20.12 -3.64
CA SER A 105 -19.25 -20.79 -3.99
C SER A 105 -20.06 -21.14 -2.74
N LYS A 106 -21.30 -21.60 -2.94
CA LYS A 106 -22.15 -22.12 -1.86
C LYS A 106 -21.56 -23.35 -1.15
N ALA A 107 -20.71 -24.11 -1.83
CA ALA A 107 -20.05 -25.29 -1.27
C ALA A 107 -18.85 -24.95 -0.37
N ALA A 108 -18.37 -23.73 -0.40
CA ALA A 108 -17.11 -23.34 0.24
C ALA A 108 -17.06 -23.64 1.75
N GLY A 109 -18.12 -23.31 2.48
CA GLY A 109 -18.19 -23.54 3.93
C GLY A 109 -18.05 -25.01 4.31
N GLU A 110 -18.78 -25.89 3.62
CA GLU A 110 -18.68 -27.34 3.83
C GLU A 110 -17.29 -27.88 3.46
N LYS A 111 -16.76 -27.44 2.31
CA LYS A 111 -15.44 -27.89 1.85
C LYS A 111 -14.31 -27.49 2.77
N LEU A 112 -14.31 -26.26 3.28
CA LEU A 112 -13.34 -25.79 4.27
C LEU A 112 -13.41 -26.59 5.58
N LEU A 113 -14.61 -26.87 6.08
CA LEU A 113 -14.81 -27.65 7.31
C LEU A 113 -14.43 -29.13 7.15
N SER A 114 -14.57 -29.68 5.94
CA SER A 114 -14.34 -31.11 5.66
C SER A 114 -12.99 -31.41 5.03
N MET A 115 -12.04 -30.47 5.03
CA MET A 115 -10.69 -30.72 4.51
C MET A 115 -10.03 -31.91 5.22
N VAL A 116 -9.55 -32.87 4.44
CA VAL A 116 -8.87 -34.08 4.93
C VAL A 116 -7.38 -34.00 4.68
N SER A 117 -6.57 -34.38 5.67
CA SER A 117 -5.10 -34.25 5.66
C SER A 117 -4.41 -35.08 4.56
N SER A 118 -5.07 -36.09 4.00
CA SER A 118 -4.58 -36.91 2.90
C SER A 118 -4.64 -36.23 1.52
N ALA A 119 -5.51 -35.23 1.36
CA ALA A 119 -5.62 -34.45 0.13
C ALA A 119 -4.70 -33.21 0.16
N THR A 120 -4.40 -32.65 -1.02
CA THR A 120 -3.85 -31.28 -1.13
C THR A 120 -4.94 -30.25 -0.88
N LEU A 121 -4.56 -29.03 -0.56
CA LEU A 121 -5.54 -27.92 -0.39
C LEU A 121 -6.33 -27.67 -1.69
N SER A 122 -5.66 -27.74 -2.83
CA SER A 122 -6.30 -27.56 -4.14
C SER A 122 -7.35 -28.66 -4.41
N GLU A 123 -7.08 -29.92 -4.06
CA GLU A 123 -8.04 -31.02 -4.18
C GLU A 123 -9.19 -30.90 -3.17
N ALA A 124 -8.88 -30.59 -1.90
CA ALA A 124 -9.89 -30.45 -0.85
C ALA A 124 -10.88 -29.31 -1.14
N LEU A 125 -10.42 -28.24 -1.76
CA LEU A 125 -11.21 -27.05 -2.09
C LEU A 125 -11.64 -26.97 -3.57
N ASP A 126 -11.55 -28.08 -4.31
CA ASP A 126 -12.11 -28.15 -5.67
C ASP A 126 -13.63 -27.89 -5.65
N GLY A 127 -14.09 -26.91 -6.47
CA GLY A 127 -15.48 -26.44 -6.48
C GLY A 127 -15.87 -25.51 -5.30
N ALA A 128 -14.93 -25.10 -4.44
CA ALA A 128 -15.18 -24.13 -3.39
C ALA A 128 -15.32 -22.69 -3.92
N PHE A 129 -14.97 -22.44 -5.16
CA PHE A 129 -14.99 -21.11 -5.75
C PHE A 129 -16.06 -20.98 -6.83
N ALA A 130 -16.77 -19.85 -6.85
CA ALA A 130 -17.65 -19.44 -7.96
C ALA A 130 -16.80 -18.95 -9.15
N TRP A 131 -15.56 -18.57 -8.90
CA TRP A 131 -14.58 -18.18 -9.89
C TRP A 131 -13.18 -18.57 -9.41
N ASP A 132 -12.46 -19.38 -10.19
CA ASP A 132 -11.12 -19.87 -9.88
C ASP A 132 -10.01 -18.84 -10.12
N LEU A 133 -10.39 -17.61 -10.46
CA LEU A 133 -9.50 -16.48 -10.70
C LEU A 133 -9.83 -15.33 -9.76
N SER A 134 -8.81 -14.59 -9.37
CA SER A 134 -8.92 -13.37 -8.58
C SER A 134 -8.43 -12.18 -9.39
N PRO A 135 -9.17 -11.06 -9.46
CA PRO A 135 -8.61 -9.81 -9.98
C PRO A 135 -7.34 -9.44 -9.24
N ASN A 136 -6.31 -9.04 -9.99
CA ASN A 136 -5.02 -8.61 -9.44
C ASN A 136 -5.00 -7.09 -9.30
N TRP A 137 -4.18 -6.54 -8.42
CA TRP A 137 -4.02 -5.09 -8.25
C TRP A 137 -3.54 -4.37 -9.52
N GLN A 138 -2.95 -5.09 -10.47
CA GLN A 138 -2.52 -4.57 -11.78
C GLN A 138 -3.67 -4.48 -12.80
N ASP A 139 -4.85 -5.06 -12.49
CA ASP A 139 -6.01 -5.00 -13.37
C ASP A 139 -6.43 -3.54 -13.63
N HIS A 140 -6.67 -3.25 -14.91
CA HIS A 140 -7.09 -1.92 -15.37
C HIS A 140 -8.29 -1.97 -16.30
N SER A 141 -9.15 -2.97 -16.10
CA SER A 141 -10.33 -3.23 -16.93
C SER A 141 -11.60 -2.50 -16.46
N THR A 142 -11.55 -1.79 -15.33
CA THR A 142 -12.75 -1.20 -14.68
C THR A 142 -12.91 0.30 -14.95
N GLY A 143 -12.54 0.79 -16.14
CA GLY A 143 -12.62 2.22 -16.46
C GLY A 143 -14.03 2.81 -16.39
N GLN A 144 -15.08 2.06 -16.78
CA GLN A 144 -16.46 2.52 -16.64
C GLN A 144 -16.88 2.58 -15.18
N GLN A 145 -16.46 1.62 -14.37
CA GLN A 145 -16.79 1.55 -12.95
C GLN A 145 -16.17 2.71 -12.15
N ILE A 146 -14.98 3.19 -12.53
CA ILE A 146 -14.41 4.43 -11.96
C ILE A 146 -15.39 5.59 -12.12
N LYS A 147 -15.88 5.79 -13.36
CA LYS A 147 -16.83 6.87 -13.67
C LYS A 147 -18.13 6.74 -12.88
N ASP A 148 -18.62 5.52 -12.72
CA ASP A 148 -19.86 5.25 -12.00
C ASP A 148 -19.72 5.60 -10.51
N PHE A 149 -18.66 5.14 -9.84
CA PHE A 149 -18.39 5.42 -8.43
C PHE A 149 -18.16 6.91 -8.17
N GLU A 150 -17.30 7.56 -8.97
CA GLU A 150 -17.01 8.99 -8.81
C GLU A 150 -18.24 9.85 -9.11
N LYS A 151 -19.06 9.47 -10.09
CA LYS A 151 -20.32 10.20 -10.41
C LYS A 151 -21.28 10.20 -9.22
N VAL A 152 -21.50 9.05 -8.59
CA VAL A 152 -22.41 8.92 -7.45
C VAL A 152 -21.87 9.66 -6.23
N ALA A 153 -20.58 9.59 -5.99
CA ALA A 153 -19.95 10.23 -4.86
C ALA A 153 -19.75 11.77 -5.01
N GLY A 154 -20.11 12.35 -6.17
CA GLY A 154 -19.91 13.79 -6.42
C GLY A 154 -18.49 14.15 -6.85
N GLY A 155 -17.78 13.21 -7.47
CA GLY A 155 -16.42 13.35 -7.98
C GLY A 155 -15.37 12.58 -7.16
N PRO A 156 -14.10 12.62 -7.62
CA PRO A 156 -13.02 11.89 -6.96
C PRO A 156 -12.79 12.32 -5.50
N ASP A 157 -12.88 13.60 -5.19
CA ASP A 157 -12.74 14.08 -3.80
C ASP A 157 -13.95 13.71 -2.94
N GLY A 158 -15.17 13.69 -3.50
CA GLY A 158 -16.36 13.21 -2.81
C GLY A 158 -16.24 11.74 -2.41
N LEU A 159 -15.71 10.90 -3.30
CA LEU A 159 -15.44 9.50 -3.01
C LEU A 159 -14.33 9.36 -1.95
N ALA A 160 -13.24 10.12 -2.10
CA ALA A 160 -12.15 10.11 -1.14
C ALA A 160 -12.58 10.53 0.27
N LEU A 161 -13.50 11.51 0.37
CA LEU A 161 -14.05 11.93 1.67
C LEU A 161 -14.74 10.78 2.41
N ARG A 162 -15.42 9.90 1.68
CA ARG A 162 -16.17 8.74 2.23
C ARG A 162 -15.24 7.55 2.50
N THR A 163 -14.37 7.22 1.55
CA THR A 163 -13.63 5.94 1.53
C THR A 163 -12.11 6.10 1.67
N GLY A 164 -11.61 7.31 1.94
CA GLY A 164 -10.18 7.56 2.10
C GLY A 164 -9.39 7.65 0.79
N SER A 165 -10.01 7.42 -0.37
CA SER A 165 -9.34 7.47 -1.69
C SER A 165 -10.32 7.64 -2.84
N ARG A 166 -9.85 8.23 -3.94
CA ARG A 166 -10.60 8.22 -5.21
C ARG A 166 -10.73 6.80 -5.75
N ALA A 167 -11.52 6.61 -6.81
CA ALA A 167 -11.60 5.33 -7.49
C ALA A 167 -10.30 4.97 -8.23
N HIS A 168 -9.95 3.70 -8.18
CA HIS A 168 -8.85 3.12 -8.96
C HIS A 168 -9.29 1.80 -9.58
N TYR A 169 -8.78 1.50 -10.78
CA TYR A 169 -9.11 0.29 -11.56
C TYR A 169 -9.14 -0.99 -10.72
N ARG A 170 -8.17 -1.14 -9.83
CA ARG A 170 -7.92 -2.34 -9.03
C ARG A 170 -8.86 -2.54 -7.83
N PHE A 171 -9.58 -1.49 -7.40
CA PHE A 171 -10.33 -1.56 -6.15
C PHE A 171 -11.50 -2.55 -6.20
N THR A 172 -11.69 -3.26 -5.09
CA THR A 172 -12.59 -4.41 -4.97
C THR A 172 -14.03 -4.08 -5.32
N GLY A 173 -14.55 -2.94 -4.87
CA GLY A 173 -15.93 -2.50 -5.19
C GLY A 173 -16.16 -2.35 -6.69
N LEU A 174 -15.16 -1.85 -7.43
CA LEU A 174 -15.21 -1.69 -8.87
C LEU A 174 -15.18 -3.04 -9.58
N GLN A 175 -14.35 -3.96 -9.12
CA GLN A 175 -14.29 -5.33 -9.64
C GLN A 175 -15.60 -6.09 -9.39
N ILE A 176 -16.22 -5.92 -8.20
CA ILE A 176 -17.53 -6.49 -7.89
C ILE A 176 -18.58 -5.93 -8.85
N ARG A 177 -18.63 -4.59 -9.06
CA ARG A 177 -19.57 -3.99 -10.01
C ARG A 177 -19.41 -4.54 -11.42
N LYS A 178 -18.17 -4.66 -11.90
CA LYS A 178 -17.89 -5.25 -13.22
C LYS A 178 -18.55 -6.62 -13.37
N LEU A 179 -18.45 -7.47 -12.36
CA LEU A 179 -19.05 -8.80 -12.36
C LEU A 179 -20.57 -8.76 -12.20
N ALA A 180 -21.08 -7.86 -11.36
CA ALA A 180 -22.51 -7.75 -11.05
C ALA A 180 -23.34 -7.28 -12.24
N VAL A 181 -22.81 -6.31 -13.03
CA VAL A 181 -23.51 -5.76 -14.21
C VAL A 181 -23.22 -6.53 -15.50
N SER A 182 -22.32 -7.52 -15.47
CA SER A 182 -21.99 -8.31 -16.66
C SER A 182 -23.17 -9.19 -17.10
N SER A 183 -23.54 -9.09 -18.36
CA SER A 183 -24.50 -10.01 -18.98
C SER A 183 -23.88 -11.36 -19.36
N GLU A 184 -22.55 -11.42 -19.47
CA GLU A 184 -21.82 -12.59 -19.95
C GLU A 184 -21.33 -13.47 -18.80
N SER A 185 -21.24 -12.93 -17.57
CA SER A 185 -20.73 -13.63 -16.40
C SER A 185 -21.83 -13.90 -15.36
N ASN A 186 -21.85 -15.12 -14.85
CA ASN A 186 -22.69 -15.52 -13.72
C ASN A 186 -21.94 -15.56 -12.39
N VAL A 187 -20.68 -15.15 -12.36
CA VAL A 187 -19.82 -15.22 -11.17
C VAL A 187 -20.49 -14.56 -9.97
N TYR A 188 -20.93 -13.30 -10.10
CA TYR A 188 -21.56 -12.58 -8.98
C TYR A 188 -22.80 -13.30 -8.43
N LYS A 189 -23.65 -13.84 -9.30
CA LYS A 189 -24.87 -14.58 -8.91
C LYS A 189 -24.55 -15.91 -8.23
N GLN A 190 -23.48 -16.59 -8.63
CA GLN A 190 -23.05 -17.87 -8.06
C GLN A 190 -22.22 -17.70 -6.79
N THR A 191 -21.76 -16.49 -6.49
CA THR A 191 -20.95 -16.17 -5.33
C THR A 191 -21.80 -16.17 -4.07
N GLU A 192 -21.38 -16.93 -3.05
CA GLU A 192 -21.95 -16.94 -1.71
C GLU A 192 -21.26 -15.95 -0.77
N ARG A 193 -19.91 -15.90 -0.83
CA ARG A 193 -19.09 -14.99 -0.01
C ARG A 193 -17.97 -14.40 -0.85
N ILE A 194 -17.50 -13.22 -0.45
CA ILE A 194 -16.37 -12.53 -1.06
C ILE A 194 -15.32 -12.28 0.03
N SER A 195 -14.08 -12.66 -0.24
CA SER A 195 -12.92 -12.37 0.61
C SER A 195 -11.93 -11.49 -0.13
N LEU A 196 -11.17 -10.68 0.60
CA LEU A 196 -9.91 -10.15 0.10
C LEU A 196 -8.83 -11.25 0.15
N VAL A 197 -7.70 -11.06 -0.53
CA VAL A 197 -6.60 -12.05 -0.52
C VAL A 197 -6.10 -12.31 0.90
N SER A 198 -6.05 -11.28 1.74
CA SER A 198 -5.70 -11.36 3.16
C SER A 198 -6.65 -12.28 3.94
N SER A 199 -7.95 -12.01 3.88
CA SER A 199 -8.95 -12.82 4.58
C SER A 199 -9.17 -14.20 3.95
N PHE A 200 -8.85 -14.39 2.67
CA PHE A 200 -8.77 -15.70 2.03
C PHE A 200 -7.70 -16.59 2.69
N LEU A 201 -6.48 -16.06 2.86
CA LEU A 201 -5.41 -16.81 3.53
C LEU A 201 -5.82 -17.22 4.96
N ALA A 202 -6.35 -16.28 5.72
CA ALA A 202 -6.85 -16.56 7.06
C ALA A 202 -7.95 -17.62 7.04
N SER A 203 -8.88 -17.55 6.08
CA SER A 203 -9.99 -18.51 5.93
C SER A 203 -9.50 -19.93 5.66
N VAL A 204 -8.51 -20.08 4.77
CA VAL A 204 -7.91 -21.40 4.47
C VAL A 204 -7.24 -21.98 5.72
N LEU A 205 -6.46 -21.17 6.44
CA LEU A 205 -5.78 -21.62 7.67
C LEU A 205 -6.75 -21.98 8.79
N LEU A 206 -7.88 -21.25 8.91
CA LEU A 206 -8.95 -21.54 9.88
C LEU A 206 -9.80 -22.75 9.50
N GLY A 207 -9.92 -23.09 8.22
CA GLY A 207 -10.90 -24.04 7.71
C GLY A 207 -12.35 -23.51 7.73
N GLN A 208 -12.51 -22.20 7.71
CA GLN A 208 -13.81 -21.52 7.62
C GLN A 208 -13.65 -20.11 7.05
N ILE A 209 -14.67 -19.61 6.34
CA ILE A 209 -14.63 -18.24 5.81
C ILE A 209 -14.69 -17.24 6.97
N THR A 210 -13.68 -16.39 7.06
CA THR A 210 -13.58 -15.37 8.11
C THR A 210 -13.96 -13.98 7.59
N THR A 211 -14.02 -13.02 8.50
CA THR A 211 -14.29 -11.59 8.26
C THR A 211 -13.12 -10.90 7.56
N ILE A 212 -13.42 -9.80 6.88
CA ILE A 212 -12.41 -8.89 6.30
C ILE A 212 -11.90 -7.97 7.41
N GLU A 213 -10.60 -7.77 7.48
CA GLU A 213 -9.98 -6.85 8.44
C GLU A 213 -10.22 -5.40 8.03
N GLU A 214 -10.53 -4.52 9.01
CA GLU A 214 -10.96 -3.14 8.77
C GLU A 214 -9.93 -2.31 8.00
N ALA A 215 -8.63 -2.45 8.31
CA ALA A 215 -7.61 -1.69 7.63
C ALA A 215 -7.54 -2.05 6.14
N ASP A 216 -7.66 -3.33 5.79
CA ASP A 216 -7.67 -3.78 4.38
C ASP A 216 -9.00 -3.43 3.67
N ALA A 217 -10.14 -3.47 4.41
CA ALA A 217 -11.44 -3.05 3.88
C ALA A 217 -11.45 -1.59 3.38
N CYS A 218 -10.62 -0.74 3.94
CA CYS A 218 -10.47 0.65 3.49
C CYS A 218 -10.04 0.76 2.02
N GLY A 219 -9.41 -0.28 1.45
CA GLY A 219 -9.00 -0.33 0.03
C GLY A 219 -10.09 -0.81 -0.95
N MET A 220 -11.35 -0.92 -0.52
CA MET A 220 -12.43 -1.49 -1.34
C MET A 220 -13.27 -0.45 -2.11
N ASN A 221 -13.24 0.83 -1.74
CA ASN A 221 -14.15 1.90 -2.18
C ASN A 221 -15.65 1.63 -1.87
N VAL A 222 -15.96 0.82 -0.89
CA VAL A 222 -17.33 0.57 -0.40
C VAL A 222 -17.43 0.65 1.13
N TYR A 223 -16.35 1.02 1.79
CA TYR A 223 -16.26 1.15 3.25
C TYR A 223 -16.02 2.61 3.65
N ASN A 224 -16.92 3.16 4.46
CA ASN A 224 -16.79 4.52 4.99
C ASN A 224 -15.89 4.49 6.22
N ILE A 225 -14.68 5.04 6.07
CA ILE A 225 -13.63 4.99 7.09
C ILE A 225 -14.00 5.80 8.33
N ALA A 226 -14.62 6.96 8.13
CA ALA A 226 -15.00 7.85 9.24
C ALA A 226 -16.12 7.24 10.10
N GLU A 227 -17.07 6.54 9.46
CA GLU A 227 -18.20 5.91 10.13
C GLU A 227 -17.91 4.48 10.59
N SER A 228 -16.79 3.89 10.17
CA SER A 228 -16.44 2.49 10.40
C SER A 228 -17.56 1.52 9.99
N ALA A 229 -18.12 1.75 8.81
CA ALA A 229 -19.25 1.00 8.28
C ALA A 229 -19.20 0.89 6.75
N TYR A 230 -19.92 -0.07 6.18
CA TYR A 230 -20.17 -0.07 4.75
C TYR A 230 -20.97 1.16 4.33
N ASP A 231 -20.61 1.75 3.20
CA ASP A 231 -21.36 2.80 2.55
C ASP A 231 -22.46 2.21 1.68
N GLU A 232 -23.71 2.36 2.07
CA GLU A 232 -24.85 1.69 1.42
C GLU A 232 -25.07 2.15 -0.02
N GLU A 233 -24.85 3.43 -0.32
CA GLU A 233 -24.98 3.95 -1.68
C GLU A 233 -23.89 3.37 -2.59
N LEU A 234 -22.64 3.31 -2.12
CA LEU A 234 -21.54 2.69 -2.86
C LEU A 234 -21.69 1.17 -2.97
N LEU A 235 -22.31 0.51 -1.98
CA LEU A 235 -22.72 -0.90 -2.13
C LEU A 235 -23.77 -1.09 -3.21
N ALA A 236 -24.76 -0.20 -3.32
CA ALA A 236 -25.75 -0.25 -4.41
C ALA A 236 -25.07 -0.10 -5.78
N VAL A 237 -24.08 0.79 -5.89
CA VAL A 237 -23.25 0.92 -7.11
C VAL A 237 -22.50 -0.39 -7.38
N ALA A 238 -21.82 -0.93 -6.39
CA ALA A 238 -21.05 -2.17 -6.54
C ALA A 238 -21.92 -3.37 -6.93
N ALA A 239 -23.12 -3.48 -6.35
CA ALA A 239 -24.07 -4.55 -6.64
C ALA A 239 -24.81 -4.39 -8.00
N GLY A 240 -24.65 -3.26 -8.70
CA GLY A 240 -25.33 -2.99 -9.96
C GLY A 240 -26.84 -2.74 -9.79
N VAL A 241 -27.24 -2.16 -8.67
CA VAL A 241 -28.65 -1.88 -8.31
C VAL A 241 -28.87 -0.43 -7.87
N HIS A 242 -27.98 0.47 -8.27
CA HIS A 242 -28.13 1.88 -7.90
C HIS A 242 -29.28 2.51 -8.72
N PRO A 243 -30.27 3.19 -8.06
CA PRO A 243 -31.47 3.67 -8.73
C PRO A 243 -31.21 4.58 -9.95
N GLN A 244 -30.27 5.53 -9.83
CA GLN A 244 -29.97 6.47 -10.90
C GLN A 244 -29.03 5.92 -11.99
N LEU A 245 -28.17 4.95 -11.66
CA LEU A 245 -27.24 4.37 -12.63
C LEU A 245 -27.84 3.16 -13.36
N ASP A 246 -28.51 2.32 -12.59
CA ASP A 246 -28.95 0.99 -13.05
C ASP A 246 -30.48 0.93 -13.27
N GLY A 247 -31.20 1.99 -12.90
CA GLY A 247 -32.67 2.06 -13.05
C GLY A 247 -33.41 1.14 -12.06
N ALA A 248 -32.75 0.68 -11.03
CA ALA A 248 -33.35 -0.19 -10.01
C ALA A 248 -34.38 0.56 -9.16
N SER A 249 -35.49 -0.10 -8.81
CA SER A 249 -36.41 0.41 -7.80
C SER A 249 -35.75 0.44 -6.42
N GLU A 250 -36.29 1.25 -5.51
CA GLU A 250 -35.79 1.31 -4.12
C GLU A 250 -35.75 -0.08 -3.46
N LYS A 251 -36.75 -0.91 -3.72
CA LYS A 251 -36.82 -2.27 -3.17
C LYS A 251 -35.71 -3.17 -3.74
N GLU A 252 -35.44 -3.10 -5.04
CA GLU A 252 -34.35 -3.87 -5.67
C GLU A 252 -32.99 -3.38 -5.18
N SER A 253 -32.82 -2.06 -5.04
CA SER A 253 -31.60 -1.47 -4.49
C SER A 253 -31.33 -1.96 -3.07
N GLN A 254 -32.32 -1.85 -2.19
CA GLN A 254 -32.21 -2.33 -0.80
C GLN A 254 -31.88 -3.82 -0.73
N SER A 255 -32.62 -4.65 -1.50
CA SER A 255 -32.36 -6.10 -1.53
C SER A 255 -30.97 -6.45 -2.04
N GLY A 256 -30.46 -5.74 -3.07
CA GLY A 256 -29.12 -5.97 -3.61
C GLY A 256 -28.00 -5.50 -2.66
N VAL A 257 -28.22 -4.40 -1.95
CA VAL A 257 -27.31 -3.94 -0.88
C VAL A 257 -27.21 -4.97 0.24
N GLU A 258 -28.33 -5.49 0.74
CA GLU A 258 -28.36 -6.54 1.77
C GLU A 258 -27.68 -7.83 1.27
N GLU A 259 -27.89 -8.21 0.01
CA GLU A 259 -27.21 -9.36 -0.59
C GLU A 259 -25.70 -9.15 -0.64
N LEU A 260 -25.22 -7.97 -1.07
CA LEU A 260 -23.79 -7.70 -1.13
C LEU A 260 -23.16 -7.62 0.27
N LYS A 261 -23.84 -7.01 1.26
CA LYS A 261 -23.41 -7.04 2.65
C LYS A 261 -23.23 -8.47 3.15
N ARG A 262 -24.19 -9.35 2.88
CA ARG A 262 -24.10 -10.76 3.24
C ARG A 262 -22.91 -11.46 2.55
N LYS A 263 -22.67 -11.17 1.27
CA LYS A 263 -21.51 -11.71 0.52
C LYS A 263 -20.17 -11.24 1.08
N LEU A 264 -20.02 -9.97 1.41
CA LEU A 264 -18.81 -9.40 2.01
C LEU A 264 -18.65 -9.85 3.48
N GLY A 265 -19.77 -10.01 4.20
CA GLY A 265 -19.78 -10.32 5.62
C GLY A 265 -19.49 -9.10 6.49
N GLU A 266 -19.29 -9.34 7.76
CA GLU A 266 -18.93 -8.30 8.73
C GLU A 266 -17.47 -7.88 8.55
N ILE A 267 -17.17 -6.63 8.87
CA ILE A 267 -15.80 -6.13 8.96
C ILE A 267 -15.28 -6.38 10.38
N ASN A 268 -14.14 -7.00 10.50
CA ASN A 268 -13.44 -7.17 11.76
C ASN A 268 -12.67 -5.88 12.09
N PRO A 269 -13.06 -5.15 13.14
CA PRO A 269 -12.36 -3.93 13.53
C PRO A 269 -10.89 -4.25 13.85
N VAL A 270 -10.04 -3.26 13.75
CA VAL A 270 -8.63 -3.40 14.15
C VAL A 270 -8.55 -3.96 15.57
N SER A 271 -7.97 -5.14 15.72
CA SER A 271 -7.95 -5.91 16.96
C SER A 271 -6.68 -6.75 17.09
N TYR A 272 -6.37 -7.11 18.32
CA TYR A 272 -5.38 -8.15 18.64
C TYR A 272 -6.00 -9.54 18.82
N GLU A 273 -7.32 -9.63 18.84
CA GLU A 273 -8.02 -10.89 19.12
C GLU A 273 -7.86 -11.89 17.98
N SER A 274 -7.76 -13.15 18.35
CA SER A 274 -7.70 -14.27 17.43
C SER A 274 -9.02 -14.45 16.67
N LEU A 275 -8.92 -14.72 15.37
CA LEU A 275 -10.07 -15.14 14.56
C LEU A 275 -10.50 -16.57 14.85
N GLY A 276 -9.63 -17.35 15.51
CA GLY A 276 -9.86 -18.75 15.84
C GLY A 276 -8.56 -19.57 15.83
N LYS A 277 -8.72 -20.88 15.91
CA LYS A 277 -7.60 -21.83 15.91
C LYS A 277 -7.36 -22.37 14.50
N ILE A 278 -6.15 -22.82 14.27
CA ILE A 278 -5.77 -23.46 13.01
C ILE A 278 -6.67 -24.69 12.73
N SER A 279 -7.00 -24.88 11.44
CA SER A 279 -7.82 -26.01 10.99
C SER A 279 -7.18 -27.36 11.35
N PRO A 280 -8.01 -28.38 11.71
CA PRO A 280 -7.56 -29.75 11.92
C PRO A 280 -6.73 -30.32 10.75
N TYR A 281 -7.00 -29.89 9.52
CA TYR A 281 -6.23 -30.26 8.35
C TYR A 281 -4.72 -30.03 8.54
N PHE A 282 -4.31 -28.86 9.01
CA PHE A 282 -2.90 -28.52 9.23
C PHE A 282 -2.33 -29.20 10.47
N VAL A 283 -3.14 -29.37 11.50
CA VAL A 283 -2.73 -30.13 12.71
C VAL A 283 -2.34 -31.54 12.35
N GLU A 284 -3.19 -32.25 11.59
CA GLU A 284 -2.97 -33.65 11.20
C GLU A 284 -1.86 -33.78 10.15
N LYS A 285 -1.82 -32.90 9.15
CA LYS A 285 -0.90 -33.04 8.03
C LYS A 285 0.54 -32.63 8.37
N TYR A 286 0.69 -31.58 9.18
CA TYR A 286 1.97 -30.94 9.43
C TYR A 286 2.42 -31.00 10.90
N GLY A 287 1.52 -31.20 11.83
CA GLY A 287 1.84 -31.26 13.26
C GLY A 287 1.79 -29.93 13.99
N PHE A 288 1.01 -28.96 13.50
CA PHE A 288 0.72 -27.74 14.24
C PHE A 288 0.02 -28.08 15.57
N PRO A 289 0.21 -27.28 16.64
CA PRO A 289 -0.57 -27.43 17.84
C PRO A 289 -2.02 -26.99 17.56
N LYS A 290 -2.99 -27.75 18.06
CA LYS A 290 -4.43 -27.49 17.86
C LYS A 290 -4.90 -26.15 18.42
N ASP A 291 -4.12 -25.55 19.30
CA ASP A 291 -4.36 -24.25 19.94
C ASP A 291 -3.60 -23.08 19.29
N ALA A 292 -2.89 -23.32 18.19
CA ALA A 292 -2.26 -22.24 17.42
C ALA A 292 -3.31 -21.25 16.90
N ASN A 293 -3.08 -19.98 17.13
CA ASN A 293 -3.99 -18.90 16.79
C ASN A 293 -3.80 -18.42 15.35
N ILE A 294 -4.90 -18.12 14.68
CA ILE A 294 -4.92 -17.34 13.43
C ILE A 294 -5.41 -15.94 13.77
N TYR A 295 -4.59 -14.95 13.55
CA TYR A 295 -4.94 -13.53 13.68
C TYR A 295 -5.33 -12.93 12.34
N SER A 296 -5.97 -11.76 12.34
CA SER A 296 -6.37 -11.12 11.10
C SER A 296 -5.15 -10.80 10.22
N PHE A 297 -5.26 -11.16 8.95
CA PHE A 297 -4.34 -10.77 7.89
C PHE A 297 -4.77 -9.41 7.34
N THR A 298 -3.85 -8.67 6.74
CA THR A 298 -4.08 -7.32 6.21
C THR A 298 -3.53 -7.19 4.77
N GLY A 299 -3.60 -6.00 4.18
CA GLY A 299 -2.97 -5.73 2.89
C GLY A 299 -1.45 -5.61 3.00
N ASP A 300 -0.74 -5.77 1.88
CA ASP A 300 0.73 -5.77 1.82
C ASP A 300 1.36 -4.46 2.31
N ASN A 301 0.85 -3.29 1.88
CA ASN A 301 1.35 -1.99 2.36
C ASN A 301 1.06 -1.78 3.85
N LEU A 302 -0.08 -2.25 4.33
CA LEU A 302 -0.46 -2.23 5.74
C LEU A 302 0.44 -3.13 6.59
N ALA A 303 0.85 -4.28 6.06
CA ALA A 303 1.83 -5.14 6.72
C ALA A 303 3.24 -4.52 6.69
N THR A 304 3.59 -3.81 5.60
CA THR A 304 4.86 -3.10 5.49
C THR A 304 5.02 -2.04 6.57
N ILE A 305 3.99 -1.22 6.81
CA ILE A 305 4.10 -0.12 7.79
C ILE A 305 4.29 -0.64 9.23
N ILE A 306 3.81 -1.83 9.54
CA ILE A 306 4.00 -2.46 10.86
C ILE A 306 5.25 -3.34 10.96
N SER A 307 6.09 -3.35 9.95
CA SER A 307 7.42 -4.00 10.01
C SER A 307 8.47 -3.18 10.76
N LEU A 308 8.17 -1.92 11.06
CA LEU A 308 8.97 -0.98 11.84
C LEU A 308 8.11 -0.35 12.95
N PRO A 309 8.72 0.05 14.08
CA PRO A 309 8.01 0.76 15.14
C PRO A 309 7.82 2.25 14.79
N LEU A 310 6.99 2.53 13.78
CA LEU A 310 6.73 3.89 13.30
C LEU A 310 5.71 4.60 14.20
N ASN A 311 6.07 5.80 14.65
CA ASN A 311 5.20 6.65 15.45
C ASN A 311 4.42 7.64 14.57
N GLN A 312 3.54 8.40 15.20
CA GLN A 312 2.81 9.47 14.53
C GLN A 312 3.74 10.42 13.79
N ASN A 313 3.40 10.76 12.57
CA ASN A 313 4.16 11.59 11.63
C ASN A 313 5.53 11.01 11.19
N ASP A 314 5.82 9.75 11.49
CA ASP A 314 6.92 9.04 10.85
C ASP A 314 6.53 8.66 9.42
N VAL A 315 7.49 8.78 8.52
CA VAL A 315 7.31 8.52 7.08
C VAL A 315 8.27 7.43 6.62
N LEU A 316 7.75 6.46 5.90
CA LEU A 316 8.52 5.43 5.22
C LEU A 316 8.46 5.69 3.72
N VAL A 317 9.61 5.88 3.09
CA VAL A 317 9.75 6.09 1.64
C VAL A 317 10.35 4.84 1.02
N SER A 318 9.52 4.10 0.30
CA SER A 318 9.94 2.91 -0.43
C SER A 318 10.39 3.30 -1.85
N LEU A 319 11.68 3.15 -2.10
CA LEU A 319 12.35 3.53 -3.35
C LEU A 319 12.62 2.29 -4.21
N GLY A 320 11.65 1.96 -5.05
CA GLY A 320 11.72 0.92 -6.06
C GLY A 320 11.65 1.51 -7.47
N THR A 321 11.30 0.69 -8.47
CA THR A 321 10.94 1.15 -9.83
C THR A 321 9.87 2.24 -9.76
N SER A 322 8.83 2.01 -8.95
CA SER A 322 7.88 3.02 -8.45
C SER A 322 8.37 3.58 -7.11
N THR A 323 7.76 4.67 -6.66
CA THR A 323 7.98 5.19 -5.30
C THR A 323 6.67 5.14 -4.54
N THR A 324 6.69 4.57 -3.32
CA THR A 324 5.56 4.60 -2.41
C THR A 324 5.97 5.31 -1.13
N VAL A 325 5.15 6.26 -0.70
CA VAL A 325 5.32 6.96 0.58
C VAL A 325 4.22 6.49 1.51
N LEU A 326 4.60 5.86 2.62
CA LEU A 326 3.70 5.44 3.70
C LEU A 326 3.96 6.33 4.92
N LEU A 327 2.92 6.70 5.64
CA LEU A 327 3.09 7.46 6.87
C LEU A 327 2.02 7.08 7.91
N VAL A 328 2.34 7.30 9.17
CA VAL A 328 1.41 7.15 10.30
C VAL A 328 0.84 8.52 10.66
N THR A 329 -0.47 8.62 10.75
CA THR A 329 -1.15 9.86 11.13
C THR A 329 -2.36 9.58 12.02
N GLU A 330 -2.66 10.49 12.94
CA GLU A 330 -3.93 10.54 13.68
C GLU A 330 -4.95 11.47 13.01
N ASN A 331 -4.55 12.16 11.95
CA ASN A 331 -5.38 13.11 11.24
C ASN A 331 -6.10 12.43 10.05
N TYR A 332 -7.44 12.35 10.11
CA TYR A 332 -8.23 11.91 8.97
C TYR A 332 -8.47 13.10 8.02
N SER A 333 -7.56 13.25 7.05
CA SER A 333 -7.63 14.31 6.03
C SER A 333 -7.67 13.67 4.63
N PRO A 334 -8.82 13.12 4.20
CA PRO A 334 -8.93 12.39 2.94
C PRO A 334 -8.79 13.32 1.72
N SER A 335 -8.22 12.77 0.64
CA SER A 335 -8.03 13.46 -0.62
C SER A 335 -7.96 12.48 -1.79
N SER A 336 -8.31 12.92 -2.98
CA SER A 336 -8.12 12.17 -4.23
C SER A 336 -6.66 11.95 -4.61
N GLN A 337 -5.72 12.60 -3.94
CA GLN A 337 -4.28 12.55 -4.24
C GLN A 337 -3.51 11.43 -3.52
N TYR A 338 -4.12 10.79 -2.54
CA TYR A 338 -3.52 9.72 -1.75
C TYR A 338 -4.59 8.80 -1.19
N HIS A 339 -4.16 7.76 -0.49
CA HIS A 339 -5.06 6.82 0.18
C HIS A 339 -4.90 6.95 1.69
N LEU A 340 -6.01 6.88 2.42
CA LEU A 340 -6.02 6.70 3.86
C LEU A 340 -6.65 5.36 4.20
N PHE A 341 -6.02 4.64 5.13
CA PHE A 341 -6.46 3.36 5.67
C PHE A 341 -6.47 3.45 7.18
N LYS A 342 -7.29 2.68 7.87
CA LYS A 342 -7.10 2.45 9.31
C LYS A 342 -5.71 1.84 9.54
N HIS A 343 -5.06 2.18 10.66
CA HIS A 343 -3.78 1.55 10.99
C HIS A 343 -4.03 0.14 11.58
N PRO A 344 -3.32 -0.92 11.13
CA PRO A 344 -3.68 -2.30 11.48
C PRO A 344 -3.40 -2.69 12.94
N THR A 345 -2.65 -1.90 13.72
CA THR A 345 -2.26 -2.19 15.11
C THR A 345 -2.36 -1.00 16.06
N MET A 346 -2.78 0.18 15.58
CA MET A 346 -2.90 1.38 16.40
C MET A 346 -4.34 1.91 16.37
N LYS A 347 -4.95 2.08 17.54
CA LYS A 347 -6.28 2.68 17.66
C LYS A 347 -6.24 4.15 17.27
N ASN A 348 -7.29 4.62 16.59
CA ASN A 348 -7.44 6.02 16.19
C ASN A 348 -6.30 6.57 15.32
N ALA A 349 -5.54 5.70 14.67
CA ALA A 349 -4.51 6.07 13.73
C ALA A 349 -4.83 5.57 12.33
N TYR A 350 -4.20 6.20 11.34
CA TYR A 350 -4.34 5.89 9.93
C TYR A 350 -2.97 5.68 9.30
N MET A 351 -2.94 4.87 8.27
CA MET A 351 -1.84 4.84 7.31
C MET A 351 -2.20 5.72 6.12
N GLY A 352 -1.39 6.74 5.84
CA GLY A 352 -1.42 7.46 4.58
C GLY A 352 -0.52 6.80 3.55
N MET A 353 -0.97 6.74 2.29
CA MET A 353 -0.21 6.12 1.20
C MET A 353 -0.27 6.97 -0.06
N ILE A 354 0.90 7.37 -0.58
CA ILE A 354 1.05 8.05 -1.85
C ILE A 354 1.83 7.12 -2.79
N CYS A 355 1.30 6.88 -3.98
CA CYS A 355 1.91 6.01 -4.99
C CYS A 355 2.29 6.80 -6.23
N TYR A 356 3.54 6.64 -6.68
CA TYR A 356 4.07 7.22 -7.92
C TYR A 356 4.54 6.11 -8.84
N CYS A 357 4.14 6.15 -10.12
CA CYS A 357 4.63 5.21 -11.14
C CYS A 357 6.11 5.43 -11.45
N ASN A 358 6.54 6.70 -11.53
CA ASN A 358 7.84 7.10 -12.03
C ASN A 358 8.84 7.33 -10.88
N GLY A 359 9.16 6.30 -10.13
CA GLY A 359 10.19 6.35 -9.10
C GLY A 359 11.61 6.26 -9.68
N ALA A 360 12.30 5.14 -9.44
CA ALA A 360 13.65 4.92 -9.98
C ALA A 360 13.67 4.91 -11.51
N LEU A 361 12.62 4.41 -12.17
CA LEU A 361 12.56 4.37 -13.64
C LEU A 361 12.89 5.72 -14.29
N ALA A 362 12.27 6.80 -13.82
CA ALA A 362 12.52 8.12 -14.39
C ALA A 362 13.94 8.64 -14.07
N ARG A 363 14.44 8.35 -12.86
CA ARG A 363 15.82 8.70 -12.48
C ARG A 363 16.85 7.90 -13.28
N GLU A 364 16.58 6.63 -13.57
CA GLU A 364 17.42 5.79 -14.41
C GLU A 364 17.48 6.31 -15.84
N ASN A 365 16.39 6.79 -16.41
CA ASN A 365 16.39 7.42 -17.72
C ASN A 365 17.31 8.64 -17.74
N VAL A 366 17.20 9.55 -16.76
CA VAL A 366 18.09 10.72 -16.66
C VAL A 366 19.55 10.30 -16.47
N ARG A 367 19.82 9.28 -15.63
CA ARG A 367 21.16 8.72 -15.46
C ARG A 367 21.73 8.17 -16.78
N ASN A 368 20.94 7.42 -17.52
CA ASN A 368 21.35 6.79 -18.76
C ASN A 368 21.70 7.85 -19.81
N ASP A 369 20.86 8.86 -20.00
CA ASP A 369 21.11 9.98 -20.92
C ASP A 369 22.37 10.77 -20.52
N LEU A 370 22.56 10.97 -19.20
CA LEU A 370 23.77 11.60 -18.67
C LEU A 370 25.02 10.77 -18.97
N ASN A 371 24.97 9.46 -18.72
CA ASN A 371 26.08 8.55 -18.92
C ASN A 371 26.45 8.43 -20.40
N GLU A 372 25.47 8.44 -21.31
CA GLU A 372 25.70 8.50 -22.75
C GLU A 372 26.51 9.75 -23.15
N LYS A 373 26.10 10.92 -22.64
CA LYS A 373 26.82 12.18 -22.89
C LYS A 373 28.28 12.15 -22.43
N TYR A 374 28.53 11.54 -21.27
CA TYR A 374 29.89 11.50 -20.69
C TYR A 374 30.67 10.24 -21.06
N HIS A 375 30.10 9.36 -21.91
CA HIS A 375 30.72 8.12 -22.37
C HIS A 375 31.23 7.24 -21.23
N VAL A 376 30.44 7.14 -20.15
CA VAL A 376 30.69 6.27 -19.00
C VAL A 376 29.76 5.07 -19.03
N ASP A 377 29.98 4.10 -18.12
CA ASP A 377 29.15 2.90 -18.01
C ASP A 377 27.67 3.28 -17.83
N HIS A 378 26.83 2.70 -18.71
CA HIS A 378 25.38 2.98 -18.78
C HIS A 378 24.68 2.87 -17.41
N ASP A 379 25.04 1.90 -16.59
CA ASP A 379 24.37 1.64 -15.32
C ASP A 379 25.03 2.33 -14.11
N SER A 380 26.12 3.08 -14.31
CA SER A 380 26.84 3.77 -13.24
C SER A 380 26.05 4.96 -12.70
N TRP A 381 25.96 5.07 -11.38
CA TRP A 381 25.42 6.21 -10.67
C TRP A 381 26.47 7.26 -10.28
N GLU A 382 27.76 7.02 -10.56
CA GLU A 382 28.85 7.87 -10.07
C GLU A 382 28.73 9.32 -10.56
N LYS A 383 28.52 9.52 -11.86
CA LYS A 383 28.40 10.86 -12.43
C LYS A 383 27.14 11.58 -11.97
N PHE A 384 26.02 10.84 -11.85
CA PHE A 384 24.76 11.36 -11.33
C PHE A 384 24.95 11.82 -9.87
N ASN A 385 25.55 10.98 -9.03
CA ASN A 385 25.79 11.29 -7.62
C ASN A 385 26.76 12.47 -7.44
N GLU A 386 27.83 12.51 -8.22
CA GLU A 386 28.79 13.64 -8.20
C GLU A 386 28.08 14.99 -8.45
N LEU A 387 27.19 15.04 -9.43
CA LEU A 387 26.44 16.25 -9.77
C LEU A 387 25.40 16.58 -8.71
N LEU A 388 24.69 15.58 -8.22
CA LEU A 388 23.68 15.75 -7.18
C LEU A 388 24.30 16.26 -5.86
N ASP A 389 25.43 15.70 -5.43
CA ASP A 389 26.12 16.09 -4.20
C ASP A 389 26.75 17.51 -4.30
N LYS A 390 27.12 17.94 -5.50
CA LYS A 390 27.59 19.32 -5.76
C LYS A 390 26.45 20.32 -5.92
N SER A 391 25.21 19.84 -6.10
CA SER A 391 24.06 20.71 -6.26
C SER A 391 23.79 21.47 -4.97
N GLN A 392 23.51 22.74 -5.13
CA GLN A 392 23.10 23.60 -4.01
C GLN A 392 21.61 23.45 -3.73
N ASP A 393 21.06 24.37 -2.97
CA ASP A 393 19.63 24.48 -2.74
C ASP A 393 18.89 24.75 -4.06
N PHE A 394 17.58 24.85 -4.00
CA PHE A 394 16.75 25.07 -5.18
C PHE A 394 17.29 26.17 -6.13
N ASP A 395 17.76 25.74 -7.33
CA ASP A 395 18.35 26.60 -8.37
C ASP A 395 17.31 27.12 -9.39
N LYS A 396 16.08 27.32 -8.95
CA LYS A 396 14.99 27.86 -9.80
C LYS A 396 14.70 27.06 -11.07
N LYS A 397 15.04 25.78 -11.06
CA LYS A 397 14.85 24.83 -12.16
C LYS A 397 14.10 23.61 -11.66
N LEU A 398 12.99 23.24 -12.30
CA LEU A 398 12.28 21.99 -12.06
C LEU A 398 11.84 21.35 -13.38
N GLY A 399 11.65 20.03 -13.37
CA GLY A 399 11.13 19.28 -14.51
C GLY A 399 9.98 18.34 -14.12
N ILE A 400 9.21 17.99 -15.13
CA ILE A 400 8.22 16.90 -15.07
C ILE A 400 8.80 15.74 -15.86
N TYR A 401 8.85 14.56 -15.24
CA TYR A 401 9.48 13.35 -15.78
C TYR A 401 8.51 12.18 -15.68
N PHE A 402 7.49 12.14 -16.55
CA PHE A 402 6.44 11.13 -16.56
C PHE A 402 6.48 10.27 -17.82
N PRO A 403 7.49 9.37 -17.98
CA PRO A 403 7.59 8.53 -19.16
C PRO A 403 6.41 7.57 -19.36
N LEU A 404 5.69 7.20 -18.29
CA LEU A 404 4.54 6.29 -18.31
C LEU A 404 3.20 7.00 -17.97
N GLY A 405 3.20 8.34 -17.91
CA GLY A 405 2.15 9.04 -17.19
C GLY A 405 2.37 8.97 -15.68
N GLU A 406 1.48 9.53 -14.87
CA GLU A 406 1.60 9.50 -13.42
C GLU A 406 0.25 9.28 -12.76
N ILE A 407 0.26 8.61 -11.59
CA ILE A 407 -0.93 8.41 -10.75
C ILE A 407 -1.26 9.69 -10.00
N VAL A 408 -0.22 10.34 -9.44
CA VAL A 408 -0.36 11.55 -8.63
C VAL A 408 0.78 12.53 -8.96
N PRO A 409 0.49 13.66 -9.61
CA PRO A 409 -0.82 14.04 -10.18
C PRO A 409 -1.28 13.07 -11.28
N ASN A 410 -2.60 12.91 -11.45
CA ASN A 410 -3.10 12.10 -12.57
C ASN A 410 -2.80 12.80 -13.89
N ALA A 411 -1.83 12.28 -14.64
CA ALA A 411 -1.32 12.92 -15.84
C ALA A 411 -0.85 11.92 -16.89
N ALA A 412 -1.06 12.29 -18.16
CA ALA A 412 -0.54 11.55 -19.31
C ALA A 412 1.00 11.55 -19.35
N ALA A 413 1.58 10.62 -20.12
CA ALA A 413 3.01 10.58 -20.36
C ALA A 413 3.51 11.91 -20.94
N GLN A 414 4.45 12.55 -20.27
CA GLN A 414 4.98 13.86 -20.68
C GLN A 414 6.30 14.19 -20.00
N PHE A 415 7.00 15.13 -20.61
CA PHE A 415 8.27 15.65 -20.14
C PHE A 415 8.26 17.18 -20.27
N LYS A 416 8.68 17.91 -19.24
CA LYS A 416 8.78 19.37 -19.24
C LYS A 416 10.00 19.83 -18.45
N ARG A 417 10.60 20.92 -18.87
CA ARG A 417 11.67 21.65 -18.17
C ARG A 417 11.24 23.10 -17.98
N CYS A 418 11.30 23.59 -16.76
CA CYS A 418 10.86 24.94 -16.44
C CYS A 418 11.90 25.71 -15.64
N LEU A 419 11.92 27.02 -15.84
CA LEU A 419 12.72 27.99 -15.08
C LEU A 419 11.78 28.93 -14.31
N LEU A 420 12.16 29.26 -13.08
CA LEU A 420 11.54 30.35 -12.32
C LEU A 420 12.29 31.63 -12.65
N THR A 421 11.60 32.58 -13.31
CA THR A 421 12.21 33.86 -13.68
C THR A 421 12.42 34.76 -12.46
N PRO A 422 13.27 35.79 -12.54
CA PRO A 422 13.46 36.76 -11.46
C PRO A 422 12.15 37.45 -11.03
N GLU A 423 11.21 37.60 -11.98
CA GLU A 423 9.88 38.22 -11.76
C GLU A 423 8.86 37.24 -11.12
N GLY A 424 9.28 35.99 -10.86
CA GLY A 424 8.43 34.99 -10.24
C GLY A 424 7.54 34.18 -11.20
N ALA A 425 7.71 34.35 -12.53
CA ALA A 425 6.98 33.56 -13.52
C ALA A 425 7.64 32.19 -13.78
N VAL A 426 6.82 31.17 -14.00
CA VAL A 426 7.28 29.84 -14.43
C VAL A 426 7.29 29.79 -15.95
N LYS A 427 8.47 29.59 -16.53
CA LYS A 427 8.67 29.57 -17.98
C LYS A 427 9.16 28.19 -18.43
N GLU A 428 8.42 27.53 -19.31
CA GLU A 428 8.84 26.29 -19.96
C GLU A 428 9.99 26.61 -20.95
N VAL A 429 11.00 25.73 -20.97
CA VAL A 429 12.16 25.81 -21.89
C VAL A 429 12.31 24.49 -22.61
N GLU A 430 12.69 24.57 -23.91
CA GLU A 430 12.84 23.38 -24.75
C GLU A 430 14.14 22.63 -24.42
N GLU A 431 15.20 23.35 -24.11
CA GLU A 431 16.53 22.79 -23.87
C GLU A 431 17.21 23.42 -22.66
N TRP A 432 17.94 22.61 -21.92
CA TRP A 432 18.94 22.98 -20.93
C TRP A 432 20.02 21.89 -20.85
N PRO A 433 21.19 22.13 -20.25
CA PRO A 433 22.18 21.09 -20.02
C PRO A 433 21.61 19.93 -19.22
N ILE A 434 21.85 18.68 -19.68
CA ILE A 434 21.31 17.45 -19.03
C ILE A 434 21.68 17.34 -17.56
N GLU A 435 22.78 17.96 -17.14
CA GLU A 435 23.24 18.05 -15.77
C GLU A 435 22.17 18.68 -14.84
N ASN A 436 21.37 19.59 -15.38
CA ASN A 436 20.26 20.19 -14.63
C ASN A 436 19.13 19.18 -14.36
N ASP A 437 18.93 18.17 -15.22
CA ASP A 437 17.93 17.14 -15.02
C ASP A 437 18.23 16.28 -13.79
N VAL A 438 19.51 16.10 -13.44
CA VAL A 438 19.95 15.30 -12.28
C VAL A 438 19.35 15.85 -10.97
N THR A 439 19.53 17.14 -10.74
CA THR A 439 18.99 17.79 -9.54
C THR A 439 17.48 17.96 -9.64
N SER A 440 17.01 18.41 -10.80
CA SER A 440 15.62 18.72 -11.06
C SER A 440 14.68 17.52 -10.86
N ILE A 441 15.08 16.32 -11.32
CA ILE A 441 14.23 15.12 -11.13
C ILE A 441 14.11 14.72 -9.67
N VAL A 442 15.21 14.74 -8.91
CA VAL A 442 15.16 14.40 -7.47
C VAL A 442 14.36 15.44 -6.70
N GLU A 443 14.56 16.71 -7.01
CA GLU A 443 13.83 17.81 -6.37
C GLU A 443 12.34 17.76 -6.67
N SER A 444 11.93 17.67 -7.94
CA SER A 444 10.51 17.66 -8.31
C SER A 444 9.76 16.46 -7.73
N GLN A 445 10.33 15.25 -7.78
CA GLN A 445 9.74 14.08 -7.17
C GLN A 445 9.59 14.24 -5.64
N THR A 446 10.62 14.77 -4.98
CA THR A 446 10.59 14.96 -3.52
C THR A 446 9.63 16.06 -3.09
N ILE A 447 9.57 17.17 -3.82
CA ILE A 447 8.62 18.27 -3.54
C ILE A 447 7.18 17.79 -3.73
N SER A 448 6.91 16.98 -4.76
CA SER A 448 5.61 16.34 -4.93
C SER A 448 5.23 15.48 -3.71
N CYS A 449 6.15 14.64 -3.23
CA CYS A 449 5.95 13.86 -1.99
C CYS A 449 5.67 14.77 -0.79
N ARG A 450 6.46 15.81 -0.59
CA ARG A 450 6.31 16.77 0.51
C ARG A 450 4.94 17.45 0.50
N MET A 451 4.52 17.97 -0.64
CA MET A 451 3.24 18.67 -0.77
C MET A 451 2.04 17.79 -0.51
N ARG A 452 2.12 16.51 -0.88
CA ARG A 452 1.02 15.54 -0.71
C ARG A 452 1.03 14.87 0.67
N ALA A 453 2.19 14.73 1.30
CA ALA A 453 2.27 14.29 2.69
C ALA A 453 1.78 15.38 3.68
N GLY A 454 1.98 16.65 3.34
CA GLY A 454 1.69 17.78 4.21
C GLY A 454 0.29 17.77 4.85
N PRO A 455 -0.82 17.59 4.10
CA PRO A 455 -2.16 17.53 4.67
C PRO A 455 -2.37 16.43 5.70
N MET A 456 -1.70 15.27 5.52
CA MET A 456 -1.77 14.14 6.44
C MET A 456 -0.90 14.34 7.68
N LEU A 457 0.22 15.06 7.55
CA LEU A 457 1.13 15.40 8.65
C LEU A 457 0.65 16.61 9.47
N ALA A 458 -0.26 17.41 8.92
CA ALA A 458 -0.79 18.59 9.59
C ALA A 458 -1.64 18.17 10.79
N SER A 459 -1.31 18.68 11.97
CA SER A 459 -2.21 18.57 13.12
C SER A 459 -3.49 19.39 12.88
N SER A 460 -4.63 18.97 13.46
CA SER A 460 -5.87 19.73 13.39
C SER A 460 -5.66 21.16 13.91
N GLU A 461 -6.39 22.13 13.36
CA GLU A 461 -6.34 23.54 13.78
C GLU A 461 -6.55 23.72 15.30
N ASP A 462 -7.38 22.86 15.90
CA ASP A 462 -7.70 22.89 17.33
C ASP A 462 -6.50 22.57 18.24
N VAL A 463 -5.52 21.81 17.78
CA VAL A 463 -4.32 21.45 18.56
C VAL A 463 -3.27 22.56 18.48
N ARG A 464 -3.16 23.26 17.35
CA ARG A 464 -2.15 24.30 17.11
C ARG A 464 -2.57 25.71 17.52
N GLY A 465 -3.84 25.98 17.74
CA GLY A 465 -4.32 27.29 18.16
C GLY A 465 -3.81 27.77 19.53
N LYS A 466 -2.91 27.03 20.16
CA LYS A 466 -2.28 27.32 21.45
C LYS A 466 -0.74 27.44 21.40
N GLU A 467 -0.11 27.10 20.25
CA GLU A 467 1.32 27.34 20.07
C GLU A 467 1.53 28.75 19.53
N GLU A 468 2.48 29.50 20.09
CA GLU A 468 2.90 30.80 19.58
C GLU A 468 3.15 30.66 18.06
N GLU A 469 2.47 31.48 17.27
CA GLU A 469 2.61 31.50 15.81
C GLU A 469 4.09 31.66 15.46
N ASP A 470 4.71 30.61 14.90
CA ASP A 470 6.08 30.70 14.42
C ASP A 470 6.14 31.76 13.30
N THR A 471 6.63 32.93 13.64
CA THR A 471 6.71 34.09 12.75
C THR A 471 7.56 33.81 11.51
N GLN A 472 8.53 32.89 11.61
CA GLN A 472 9.35 32.50 10.47
C GLN A 472 8.56 31.63 9.49
N LEU A 473 7.80 30.65 9.97
CA LEU A 473 6.94 29.81 9.12
C LEU A 473 5.85 30.65 8.45
N ARG A 474 5.24 31.57 9.20
CA ARG A 474 4.24 32.49 8.65
C ARG A 474 4.82 33.39 7.56
N LYS A 475 6.05 33.86 7.74
CA LYS A 475 6.76 34.61 6.71
C LYS A 475 6.99 33.79 5.45
N LEU A 476 7.50 32.56 5.58
CA LEU A 476 7.72 31.66 4.42
C LEU A 476 6.43 31.41 3.63
N TYR A 477 5.32 31.17 4.34
CA TYR A 477 4.02 30.98 3.72
C TYR A 477 3.52 32.25 3.01
N ASN A 478 3.64 33.43 3.66
CA ASN A 478 3.23 34.69 3.06
C ASN A 478 4.08 35.05 1.84
N ASP A 479 5.39 34.83 1.89
CA ASP A 479 6.29 35.06 0.75
C ASP A 479 5.92 34.12 -0.43
N LEU A 480 5.62 32.85 -0.14
CA LEU A 480 5.16 31.87 -1.12
C LEU A 480 3.85 32.31 -1.81
N THR A 481 2.85 32.66 -0.99
CA THR A 481 1.52 33.06 -1.51
C THR A 481 1.53 34.42 -2.18
N ALA A 482 2.40 35.34 -1.76
CA ALA A 482 2.63 36.61 -2.45
C ALA A 482 3.23 36.40 -3.86
N GLN A 483 4.10 35.40 -4.02
CA GLN A 483 4.74 35.13 -5.30
C GLN A 483 3.87 34.30 -6.25
N PHE A 484 3.17 33.28 -5.76
CA PHE A 484 2.47 32.30 -6.59
C PHE A 484 0.94 32.34 -6.48
N GLY A 485 0.39 33.12 -5.56
CA GLY A 485 -1.02 33.05 -5.16
C GLY A 485 -1.29 31.81 -4.30
N ASP A 486 -2.55 31.41 -4.24
CA ASP A 486 -2.93 30.18 -3.56
C ASP A 486 -2.28 28.96 -4.23
N ILE A 487 -1.78 28.05 -3.41
CA ILE A 487 -1.12 26.84 -3.87
C ILE A 487 -2.15 25.72 -3.97
N TYR A 488 -2.23 25.10 -5.14
CA TYR A 488 -3.13 23.98 -5.41
C TYR A 488 -2.36 22.74 -5.84
N THR A 489 -2.81 21.58 -5.40
CA THR A 489 -2.40 20.27 -5.93
C THR A 489 -3.67 19.53 -6.35
N ASP A 490 -3.74 19.10 -7.62
CA ASP A 490 -4.91 18.42 -8.21
C ASP A 490 -6.24 19.12 -7.88
N GLY A 491 -6.27 20.47 -7.95
CA GLY A 491 -7.45 21.28 -7.69
C GLY A 491 -7.76 21.55 -6.21
N LYS A 492 -7.05 20.93 -5.27
CA LYS A 492 -7.22 21.15 -3.83
C LYS A 492 -6.25 22.22 -3.31
N GLN A 493 -6.80 23.26 -2.67
CA GLN A 493 -5.99 24.31 -2.05
C GLN A 493 -5.19 23.76 -0.87
N GLN A 494 -3.90 24.09 -0.85
CA GLN A 494 -3.01 23.79 0.26
C GLN A 494 -3.10 24.89 1.32
N THR A 495 -3.21 24.48 2.57
CA THR A 495 -3.30 25.42 3.71
C THR A 495 -1.91 25.77 4.25
N PHE A 496 -1.86 26.79 5.11
CA PHE A 496 -0.65 27.08 5.89
C PHE A 496 -0.11 25.84 6.59
N TYR A 497 -0.98 25.11 7.30
CA TYR A 497 -0.57 23.92 8.05
C TYR A 497 -0.07 22.78 7.15
N SER A 498 -0.73 22.53 6.01
CA SER A 498 -0.28 21.50 5.08
C SER A 498 1.09 21.81 4.45
N LEU A 499 1.37 23.08 4.13
CA LEU A 499 2.63 23.49 3.55
C LEU A 499 3.78 23.61 4.55
N THR A 500 3.47 23.80 5.85
CA THR A 500 4.47 23.96 6.91
C THR A 500 4.67 22.73 7.78
N SER A 501 3.89 21.66 7.58
CA SER A 501 4.06 20.41 8.32
C SER A 501 5.29 19.65 7.85
N ARG A 502 5.95 18.96 8.81
CA ARG A 502 7.19 18.24 8.60
C ARG A 502 7.05 16.81 9.15
N PRO A 503 7.68 15.81 8.49
CA PRO A 503 7.83 14.49 9.09
C PRO A 503 8.57 14.55 10.42
N HIS A 504 8.21 13.67 11.36
CA HIS A 504 9.01 13.47 12.57
C HIS A 504 10.31 12.74 12.23
N GLN A 505 10.21 11.55 11.65
CA GLN A 505 11.34 10.78 11.13
C GLN A 505 11.05 10.30 9.71
N ILE A 506 12.10 10.07 8.92
CA ILE A 506 11.97 9.47 7.58
C ILE A 506 12.82 8.21 7.53
N TYR A 507 12.20 7.12 7.10
CA TYR A 507 12.84 5.84 6.84
C TYR A 507 12.85 5.57 5.34
N PHE A 508 14.04 5.47 4.74
CA PHE A 508 14.22 5.12 3.35
C PHE A 508 14.48 3.62 3.21
N VAL A 509 13.65 2.93 2.41
CA VAL A 509 13.73 1.49 2.16
C VAL A 509 13.73 1.20 0.66
N GLY A 510 14.00 -0.04 0.28
CA GLY A 510 14.02 -0.49 -1.11
C GLY A 510 15.37 -0.32 -1.80
N GLY A 511 15.50 -0.89 -3.01
CA GLY A 511 16.78 -0.99 -3.71
C GLY A 511 17.48 0.35 -3.95
N ALA A 512 16.74 1.39 -4.33
CA ALA A 512 17.32 2.71 -4.60
C ALA A 512 17.64 3.51 -3.33
N SER A 513 17.23 3.08 -2.13
CA SER A 513 17.63 3.71 -0.87
C SER A 513 19.13 3.53 -0.56
N ARG A 514 19.79 2.60 -1.23
CA ARG A 514 21.25 2.42 -1.14
C ARG A 514 22.03 3.58 -1.74
N ASN A 515 21.41 4.37 -2.62
CA ASN A 515 22.02 5.58 -3.17
C ASN A 515 21.92 6.73 -2.14
N LYS A 516 23.01 6.92 -1.41
CA LYS A 516 23.08 7.91 -0.32
C LYS A 516 22.89 9.35 -0.80
N SER A 517 23.36 9.70 -2.01
CA SER A 517 23.19 11.05 -2.57
C SER A 517 21.70 11.37 -2.77
N ILE A 518 20.94 10.41 -3.31
CA ILE A 518 19.49 10.58 -3.52
C ILE A 518 18.78 10.74 -2.18
N ILE A 519 18.98 9.84 -1.22
CA ILE A 519 18.24 9.90 0.05
C ILE A 519 18.63 11.09 0.93
N ARG A 520 19.89 11.56 0.87
CA ARG A 520 20.29 12.82 1.52
C ARG A 520 19.57 14.02 0.92
N LYS A 521 19.50 14.12 -0.40
CA LYS A 521 18.77 15.20 -1.08
C LYS A 521 17.28 15.15 -0.76
N MET A 522 16.66 13.96 -0.79
CA MET A 522 15.27 13.79 -0.41
C MET A 522 15.01 14.19 1.04
N GLY A 523 15.83 13.73 1.99
CA GLY A 523 15.72 14.09 3.40
C GLY A 523 15.88 15.60 3.65
N SER A 524 16.81 16.24 2.95
CA SER A 524 17.05 17.68 2.99
C SER A 524 15.80 18.50 2.59
N ILE A 525 15.07 18.04 1.59
CA ILE A 525 13.86 18.71 1.07
C ILE A 525 12.63 18.41 1.93
N MET A 526 12.45 17.16 2.35
CA MET A 526 11.32 16.75 3.19
C MET A 526 11.44 17.24 4.63
N GLY A 527 12.66 17.38 5.12
CA GLY A 527 12.97 18.06 6.37
C GLY A 527 12.44 17.38 7.62
N ALA A 528 12.80 16.11 7.86
CA ALA A 528 12.46 15.42 9.10
C ALA A 528 12.99 16.17 10.33
N THR A 529 12.17 16.29 11.38
CA THR A 529 12.54 17.03 12.61
C THR A 529 13.39 16.20 13.57
N ASN A 530 13.37 14.86 13.46
CA ASN A 530 14.07 13.95 14.38
C ASN A 530 14.96 12.92 13.68
N GLY A 531 15.27 13.12 12.41
CA GLY A 531 16.29 12.34 11.69
C GLY A 531 15.79 11.58 10.47
N ASN A 532 16.78 11.16 9.69
CA ASN A 532 16.60 10.41 8.48
C ASN A 532 17.37 9.09 8.61
N TYR A 533 16.79 8.01 8.15
CA TYR A 533 17.33 6.68 8.32
C TYR A 533 17.24 5.88 7.02
N GLN A 534 18.25 5.08 6.76
CA GLN A 534 18.17 4.04 5.75
C GLN A 534 18.02 2.70 6.44
N VAL A 535 17.09 1.89 5.97
CA VAL A 535 16.78 0.60 6.59
C VAL A 535 16.67 -0.46 5.50
N GLU A 536 17.30 -1.60 5.71
CA GLU A 536 17.07 -2.79 4.93
C GLU A 536 16.12 -3.72 5.69
N ILE A 537 14.90 -3.86 5.19
CA ILE A 537 13.92 -4.78 5.77
C ILE A 537 13.56 -5.81 4.70
N PRO A 538 14.34 -6.87 4.58
CA PRO A 538 13.97 -7.94 3.66
C PRO A 538 12.66 -8.58 4.11
N ASN A 539 11.74 -8.78 3.16
CA ASN A 539 10.44 -9.42 3.42
C ASN A 539 9.53 -8.63 4.39
N ALA A 540 9.52 -7.30 4.31
CA ALA A 540 8.81 -6.42 5.24
C ALA A 540 7.34 -6.83 5.47
N CYS A 541 6.60 -7.20 4.41
CA CYS A 541 5.19 -7.63 4.53
C CYS A 541 5.04 -8.88 5.41
N ALA A 542 5.82 -9.92 5.13
CA ALA A 542 5.79 -11.15 5.94
C ALA A 542 6.26 -10.89 7.38
N LEU A 543 7.29 -10.05 7.54
CA LEU A 543 7.83 -9.69 8.85
C LEU A 543 6.80 -8.92 9.69
N GLY A 544 6.12 -7.94 9.10
CA GLY A 544 5.01 -7.21 9.74
C GLY A 544 3.89 -8.15 10.19
N GLY A 545 3.54 -9.15 9.37
CA GLY A 545 2.60 -10.21 9.73
C GLY A 545 3.07 -11.04 10.94
N ALA A 546 4.34 -11.46 10.95
CA ALA A 546 4.89 -12.21 12.09
C ALA A 546 4.91 -11.37 13.38
N PHE A 547 5.25 -10.08 13.28
CA PHE A 547 5.22 -9.16 14.42
C PHE A 547 3.81 -8.96 14.95
N LYS A 548 2.82 -8.81 14.07
CA LYS A 548 1.41 -8.74 14.45
C LYS A 548 0.97 -10.02 15.17
N ALA A 549 1.35 -11.20 14.67
CA ALA A 549 1.02 -12.47 15.30
C ALA A 549 1.61 -12.60 16.71
N SER A 550 2.89 -12.22 16.88
CA SER A 550 3.56 -12.25 18.17
C SER A 550 2.97 -11.24 19.17
N TRP A 551 2.74 -10.01 18.72
CA TRP A 551 2.09 -8.96 19.51
C TRP A 551 0.68 -9.34 19.94
N SER A 552 -0.14 -9.85 19.01
CA SER A 552 -1.51 -10.27 19.28
C SER A 552 -1.55 -11.39 20.32
N TYR A 553 -0.65 -12.38 20.18
CA TYR A 553 -0.53 -13.47 21.15
C TYR A 553 -0.18 -12.95 22.56
N GLU A 554 0.74 -11.99 22.65
CA GLU A 554 1.10 -11.41 23.95
C GLU A 554 -0.03 -10.55 24.53
N CYS A 555 -0.78 -9.80 23.71
CA CYS A 555 -1.98 -9.08 24.13
C CYS A 555 -3.04 -10.02 24.72
N GLU A 556 -3.34 -11.13 24.03
CA GLU A 556 -4.30 -12.13 24.53
C GLU A 556 -3.83 -12.74 25.84
N LYS A 557 -2.55 -13.10 25.95
CA LYS A 557 -1.98 -13.68 27.16
C LYS A 557 -2.08 -12.74 28.36
N GLN A 558 -1.95 -11.42 28.15
CA GLN A 558 -2.08 -10.40 29.18
C GLN A 558 -3.53 -9.91 29.35
N GLY A 559 -4.44 -10.24 28.43
CA GLY A 559 -5.82 -9.79 28.45
C GLY A 559 -6.00 -8.29 28.24
N THR A 560 -5.04 -7.63 27.57
CA THR A 560 -5.04 -6.18 27.34
C THR A 560 -4.38 -5.81 26.04
N TRP A 561 -4.79 -4.67 25.50
CA TRP A 561 -4.13 -4.05 24.34
C TRP A 561 -2.78 -3.46 24.75
N LEU A 562 -1.71 -4.02 24.23
CA LEU A 562 -0.37 -3.46 24.37
C LEU A 562 -0.12 -2.45 23.26
N ASP A 563 0.55 -1.36 23.57
CA ASP A 563 1.04 -0.46 22.52
C ASP A 563 2.03 -1.20 21.61
N PHE A 564 1.73 -1.22 20.32
CA PHE A 564 2.46 -2.02 19.34
C PHE A 564 3.93 -1.60 19.22
N ASN A 565 4.19 -0.31 19.15
CA ASN A 565 5.55 0.22 19.02
C ASN A 565 6.36 -0.02 20.27
N THR A 566 5.77 0.15 21.46
CA THR A 566 6.40 -0.21 22.73
C THR A 566 6.74 -1.70 22.79
N TYR A 567 5.85 -2.56 22.27
CA TYR A 567 6.10 -4.00 22.20
C TYR A 567 7.26 -4.32 21.25
N LEU A 568 7.28 -3.74 20.03
CA LEU A 568 8.37 -3.95 19.09
C LEU A 568 9.72 -3.45 19.63
N ASN A 569 9.75 -2.25 20.18
CA ASN A 569 10.99 -1.61 20.66
C ASN A 569 11.72 -2.40 21.74
N LYS A 570 11.05 -3.32 22.43
CA LYS A 570 11.70 -4.19 23.43
C LYS A 570 12.69 -5.17 22.81
N ASN A 571 12.39 -5.63 21.59
CA ASN A 571 13.11 -6.74 20.97
C ASN A 571 13.53 -6.45 19.52
N PHE A 572 13.12 -5.30 18.96
CA PHE A 572 13.46 -4.94 17.57
C PHE A 572 14.98 -4.74 17.45
N ASP A 573 15.57 -5.37 16.45
CA ASP A 573 16.98 -5.18 16.14
C ASP A 573 17.18 -3.95 15.25
N PHE A 574 17.65 -2.87 15.86
CA PHE A 574 17.99 -1.62 15.17
C PHE A 574 19.37 -1.66 14.47
N GLY A 575 20.07 -2.80 14.48
CA GLY A 575 21.43 -2.92 13.91
C GLY A 575 21.48 -2.69 12.40
N GLU A 576 20.36 -2.86 11.69
CA GLU A 576 20.24 -2.61 10.26
C GLU A 576 19.68 -1.21 9.93
N VAL A 577 19.48 -0.36 10.95
CA VAL A 577 19.00 1.00 10.81
C VAL A 577 20.19 1.97 10.82
N GLU A 578 20.53 2.50 9.65
CA GLU A 578 21.62 3.47 9.52
C GLU A 578 21.06 4.90 9.54
N LYS A 579 21.51 5.70 10.49
CA LYS A 579 21.19 7.14 10.51
C LYS A 579 21.94 7.85 9.39
N ILE A 580 21.20 8.62 8.59
CA ILE A 580 21.74 9.40 7.47
C ILE A 580 21.91 10.85 7.93
N ASP A 581 23.12 11.34 7.81
CA ASP A 581 23.41 12.75 8.04
C ASP A 581 22.86 13.58 6.86
N VAL A 582 21.97 14.50 7.18
CA VAL A 582 21.21 15.31 6.21
C VAL A 582 21.27 16.77 6.62
N ASP A 583 21.68 17.63 5.69
CA ASP A 583 21.61 19.08 5.85
C ASP A 583 20.17 19.56 5.62
N ASP A 584 19.53 20.12 6.64
CA ASP A 584 18.13 20.56 6.57
C ASP A 584 17.99 21.84 5.74
N LYS A 585 17.54 21.68 4.51
CA LYS A 585 17.26 22.76 3.55
C LYS A 585 15.76 22.98 3.32
N TRP A 586 14.92 22.36 4.13
CA TRP A 586 13.46 22.35 3.97
C TRP A 586 12.84 23.72 3.69
N ALA A 587 13.26 24.76 4.43
CA ALA A 587 12.76 26.12 4.27
C ALA A 587 13.12 26.73 2.89
N ASN A 588 14.27 26.37 2.33
CA ASN A 588 14.76 26.93 1.07
C ASN A 588 13.96 26.44 -0.16
N TYR A 589 13.13 25.38 0.02
CA TYR A 589 12.33 24.78 -1.04
C TYR A 589 10.87 25.29 -1.09
N PHE A 590 10.50 26.33 -0.33
CA PHE A 590 9.15 26.93 -0.43
C PHE A 590 8.86 27.46 -1.84
N PRO A 591 9.75 28.22 -2.49
CA PRO A 591 9.50 28.67 -3.86
C PRO A 591 9.34 27.53 -4.86
N ALA A 592 10.03 26.40 -4.62
CA ALA A 592 9.93 25.22 -5.48
C ALA A 592 8.54 24.56 -5.40
N MET A 593 7.86 24.59 -4.22
CA MET A 593 6.48 24.11 -4.10
C MET A 593 5.52 24.95 -4.97
N GLY A 594 5.64 26.27 -4.92
CA GLY A 594 4.85 27.16 -5.78
C GLY A 594 5.10 26.95 -7.26
N MET A 595 6.36 26.78 -7.63
CA MET A 595 6.76 26.46 -9.01
C MET A 595 6.18 25.13 -9.47
N LEU A 596 6.31 24.07 -8.68
CA LEU A 596 5.77 22.75 -9.03
C LEU A 596 4.24 22.78 -9.16
N ALA A 597 3.54 23.45 -8.25
CA ALA A 597 2.09 23.63 -8.32
C ALA A 597 1.64 24.29 -9.63
N LYS A 598 2.36 25.34 -10.07
CA LYS A 598 2.10 25.99 -11.37
C LYS A 598 2.41 25.07 -12.56
N MET A 599 3.45 24.26 -12.48
CA MET A 599 3.76 23.28 -13.53
C MET A 599 2.69 22.19 -13.61
N GLU A 600 2.26 21.67 -12.48
CA GLU A 600 1.22 20.64 -12.40
C GLU A 600 -0.14 21.14 -12.93
N SER A 601 -0.49 22.39 -12.72
CA SER A 601 -1.73 22.98 -13.26
C SER A 601 -1.81 23.02 -14.78
N SER A 602 -0.69 22.82 -15.48
CA SER A 602 -0.58 22.81 -16.94
C SER A 602 -0.30 21.43 -17.54
N LEU A 603 -0.47 20.36 -16.74
CA LEU A 603 -0.25 19.00 -17.22
C LEU A 603 -1.34 18.55 -18.18
N LYS A 604 -0.94 17.69 -19.13
CA LYS A 604 -1.89 16.96 -19.97
C LYS A 604 -2.44 15.79 -19.17
N HIS A 605 -3.75 15.62 -19.24
CA HIS A 605 -4.48 14.49 -18.65
C HIS A 605 -4.83 13.47 -19.75
N ASP A 606 -5.02 12.20 -19.35
CA ASP A 606 -5.51 11.15 -20.26
C ASP A 606 -7.01 11.31 -20.58
#